data_f2c107ee25c2c4d5bfe0ce8079e949bf
#
_entry.id   f2c107ee25c2c4d5bfe0ce8079e949bf
#
_cell.length_a   1.000
_cell.length_b   1.000
_cell.length_c   1.000
_cell.angle_alpha   90.00
_cell.angle_beta   90.00
_cell.angle_gamma   90.00
#
_symmetry.space_group_name_H-M   'P 1'
#
loop_
_entity.id
_entity.type
_entity.pdbx_description
1 polymer ?
#
loop_
_entity_poly.entity_id
_entity_poly.type
_entity_poly.pdbx_seq_one_letter_code
_entity_poly.pdbx_strand_id
1 'polypeptide(L)'
;METVALEDLDEVDLLLTELEISQGKGNLILCTVASPAYRDRVIEAIARRFPVRVMAIESGDALIWDLRSIKRDEKEILIWTLPEVLSKDILDALNNFRELFYKIGVPSLVFMTPSALDEVIWKSPDFWRYRGGYHILKGSEFGPVYQAVGALSTPFDFGYQNKEELLRRIRINEYLLDKISNQKERARILHELGMVHYLLSEYRKAIEHYEQALDIAREIGDRRGEGAHLGNLGLAYADLGDARKAIEYYEQALAIARKIGDRRGEGADLGNLGLAYAALGDARKAIEHYEQALAIAREIGDRRGEGNSLGNLGLACADLNEIPQAIEFAKSALKILESIESPHAEKMRRKLQEWEKLSNQIQ
;
A
#
# COMPACT_ATOMS: atom_id res chain seq x y z
N MET A 1 26.33 0.43 31.97
CA MET A 1 25.95 1.13 30.73
C MET A 1 26.08 0.10 29.63
N GLU A 2 25.00 -0.64 29.38
CA GLU A 2 24.92 -1.59 28.26
C GLU A 2 24.87 -0.79 26.96
N THR A 3 25.81 -1.06 26.12
CA THR A 3 25.85 -0.55 24.74
C THR A 3 24.64 -1.08 24.00
N VAL A 4 23.71 -0.20 23.65
CA VAL A 4 22.59 -0.50 22.73
C VAL A 4 23.20 -0.94 21.41
N ALA A 5 22.80 -2.08 20.90
CA ALA A 5 23.29 -2.57 19.61
C ALA A 5 22.93 -1.57 18.50
N LEU A 6 23.82 -1.38 17.55
CA LEU A 6 23.68 -0.40 16.45
C LEU A 6 22.39 -0.60 15.62
N GLU A 7 21.85 -1.81 15.61
CA GLU A 7 20.58 -2.16 14.90
C GLU A 7 19.32 -1.53 15.52
N ASP A 8 19.36 -1.19 16.83
CA ASP A 8 18.23 -0.55 17.52
C ASP A 8 18.18 0.98 17.32
N LEU A 9 19.30 1.60 16.96
CA LEU A 9 19.40 3.06 16.77
C LEU A 9 18.74 3.53 15.46
N ASP A 10 18.84 2.74 14.40
CA ASP A 10 18.29 3.11 13.10
C ASP A 10 16.76 3.27 13.11
N GLU A 11 16.03 2.42 13.84
CA GLU A 11 14.56 2.48 13.92
C GLU A 11 14.08 3.67 14.77
N VAL A 12 14.78 3.97 15.85
CA VAL A 12 14.49 5.13 16.70
C VAL A 12 14.86 6.43 15.99
N ASP A 13 15.95 6.47 15.23
CA ASP A 13 16.35 7.63 14.44
C ASP A 13 15.36 7.93 13.30
N LEU A 14 14.77 6.90 12.69
CA LEU A 14 13.68 7.04 11.72
C LEU A 14 12.44 7.68 12.35
N LEU A 15 12.04 7.19 13.52
CA LEU A 15 10.93 7.74 14.27
C LEU A 15 11.19 9.20 14.68
N LEU A 16 12.37 9.51 15.20
CA LEU A 16 12.77 10.87 15.60
C LEU A 16 12.74 11.83 14.42
N THR A 17 13.17 11.37 13.25
CA THR A 17 13.11 12.13 12.00
C THR A 17 11.68 12.41 11.56
N GLU A 18 10.79 11.41 11.63
CA GLU A 18 9.39 11.61 11.29
C GLU A 18 8.72 12.61 12.24
N LEU A 19 9.04 12.55 13.53
CA LEU A 19 8.55 13.49 14.51
C LEU A 19 9.05 14.93 14.25
N GLU A 20 10.32 15.09 13.84
CA GLU A 20 10.88 16.40 13.49
C GLU A 20 10.17 17.04 12.29
N ILE A 21 9.93 16.27 11.23
CA ILE A 21 9.22 16.72 10.03
C ILE A 21 7.75 17.04 10.33
N SER A 22 7.17 16.37 11.33
CA SER A 22 5.77 16.49 11.70
C SER A 22 5.50 17.63 12.68
N GLN A 23 6.53 18.33 13.19
CA GLN A 23 6.35 19.46 14.11
C GLN A 23 5.46 20.57 13.51
N GLY A 24 4.56 21.09 14.33
CA GLY A 24 3.60 22.13 13.92
C GLY A 24 2.48 21.64 12.99
N LYS A 25 2.39 20.33 12.75
CA LYS A 25 1.34 19.71 11.95
C LYS A 25 0.75 18.51 12.70
N GLY A 26 -0.57 18.32 12.60
CA GLY A 26 -1.20 17.11 13.08
C GLY A 26 -0.69 15.90 12.30
N ASN A 27 -0.16 14.91 13.00
CA ASN A 27 0.22 13.62 12.45
C ASN A 27 -0.08 12.52 13.45
N LEU A 28 -0.56 11.39 12.96
CA LEU A 28 -0.80 10.20 13.77
C LEU A 28 0.22 9.13 13.39
N ILE A 29 1.11 8.81 14.31
CA ILE A 29 2.16 7.81 14.14
C ILE A 29 1.87 6.66 15.09
N LEU A 30 1.80 5.44 14.57
CA LEU A 30 1.61 4.25 15.37
C LEU A 30 2.96 3.55 15.59
N CYS A 31 3.21 3.11 16.80
CA CYS A 31 4.41 2.38 17.17
C CYS A 31 4.08 1.10 17.89
N THR A 32 4.61 -0.02 17.44
CA THR A 32 4.55 -1.27 18.20
C THR A 32 5.86 -1.53 18.91
N VAL A 33 5.72 -1.92 20.18
CA VAL A 33 6.84 -2.31 21.05
C VAL A 33 6.48 -3.59 21.81
N ALA A 34 7.41 -4.53 21.86
CA ALA A 34 7.19 -5.80 22.55
C ALA A 34 7.29 -5.68 24.08
N SER A 35 7.98 -4.66 24.58
CA SER A 35 8.28 -4.52 26.01
C SER A 35 8.00 -3.11 26.49
N PRO A 36 7.28 -2.93 27.63
CA PRO A 36 7.12 -1.63 28.28
C PRO A 36 8.46 -0.95 28.59
N ALA A 37 9.47 -1.70 29.03
CA ALA A 37 10.78 -1.17 29.33
C ALA A 37 11.50 -0.60 28.09
N TYR A 38 11.30 -1.23 26.93
CA TYR A 38 11.84 -0.70 25.68
C TYR A 38 11.08 0.54 25.22
N ARG A 39 9.74 0.53 25.31
CA ARG A 39 8.92 1.72 25.08
C ARG A 39 9.40 2.92 25.88
N ASP A 40 9.64 2.73 27.16
CA ASP A 40 10.03 3.82 28.09
C ASP A 40 11.40 4.39 27.68
N ARG A 41 12.35 3.56 27.25
CA ARG A 41 13.63 4.02 26.67
C ARG A 41 13.45 4.82 25.39
N VAL A 42 12.51 4.41 24.52
CA VAL A 42 12.21 5.16 23.29
C VAL A 42 11.59 6.52 23.64
N ILE A 43 10.66 6.55 24.61
CA ILE A 43 10.07 7.80 25.09
C ILE A 43 11.15 8.73 25.68
N GLU A 44 12.10 8.21 26.45
CA GLU A 44 13.26 8.98 26.93
C GLU A 44 14.11 9.54 25.80
N ALA A 45 14.34 8.76 24.75
CA ALA A 45 15.10 9.23 23.56
C ALA A 45 14.37 10.37 22.86
N ILE A 46 13.05 10.28 22.71
CA ILE A 46 12.20 11.35 22.15
C ILE A 46 12.25 12.59 23.07
N ALA A 47 12.10 12.42 24.37
CA ALA A 47 12.09 13.51 25.35
C ALA A 47 13.42 14.29 25.42
N ARG A 48 14.52 13.70 24.98
CA ARG A 48 15.81 14.41 24.86
C ARG A 48 15.84 15.42 23.72
N ARG A 49 14.99 15.24 22.70
CA ARG A 49 14.96 16.10 21.51
C ARG A 49 13.73 17.01 21.44
N PHE A 50 12.62 16.59 22.03
CA PHE A 50 11.33 17.28 21.94
C PHE A 50 10.66 17.38 23.30
N PRO A 51 9.87 18.44 23.56
CA PRO A 51 8.91 18.44 24.66
C PRO A 51 7.86 17.34 24.43
N VAL A 52 7.62 16.50 25.42
CA VAL A 52 6.67 15.40 25.32
C VAL A 52 5.62 15.45 26.44
N ARG A 53 4.41 15.04 26.08
CA ARG A 53 3.35 14.75 27.05
C ARG A 53 2.90 13.31 26.87
N VAL A 54 3.09 12.50 27.91
CA VAL A 54 2.73 11.08 27.89
C VAL A 54 1.38 10.89 28.55
N MET A 55 0.47 10.19 27.88
CA MET A 55 -0.89 9.91 28.34
C MET A 55 -1.20 8.42 28.18
N ALA A 56 -1.79 7.81 29.20
CA ALA A 56 -2.30 6.45 29.11
C ALA A 56 -3.77 6.48 28.71
N ILE A 57 -4.13 5.65 27.73
CA ILE A 57 -5.51 5.48 27.32
C ILE A 57 -6.14 4.41 28.21
N GLU A 58 -6.98 4.85 29.17
CA GLU A 58 -7.65 3.96 30.12
C GLU A 58 -9.05 3.55 29.67
N SER A 59 -9.74 4.43 28.91
CA SER A 59 -11.05 4.18 28.33
C SER A 59 -11.29 5.03 27.09
N GLY A 60 -12.31 4.66 26.30
CA GLY A 60 -12.70 5.42 25.12
C GLY A 60 -13.15 6.84 25.45
N ASP A 61 -13.93 7.01 26.52
CA ASP A 61 -14.41 8.32 26.98
C ASP A 61 -13.27 9.22 27.47
N ALA A 62 -12.30 8.67 28.20
CA ALA A 62 -11.10 9.40 28.62
C ALA A 62 -10.29 9.88 27.41
N LEU A 63 -10.06 9.01 26.42
CA LEU A 63 -9.38 9.37 25.18
C LEU A 63 -10.07 10.53 24.45
N ILE A 64 -11.40 10.47 24.30
CA ILE A 64 -12.17 11.50 23.62
C ILE A 64 -12.09 12.83 24.38
N TRP A 65 -12.19 12.77 25.72
CA TRP A 65 -12.11 13.96 26.56
C TRP A 65 -10.72 14.60 26.45
N ASP A 66 -9.66 13.81 26.54
CA ASP A 66 -8.28 14.28 26.40
C ASP A 66 -8.05 14.92 25.04
N LEU A 67 -8.42 14.24 23.93
CA LEU A 67 -8.27 14.76 22.59
C LEU A 67 -9.00 16.10 22.36
N ARG A 68 -10.13 16.31 23.03
CA ARG A 68 -10.90 17.57 22.95
C ARG A 68 -10.38 18.68 23.84
N SER A 69 -9.73 18.33 24.96
CA SER A 69 -9.27 19.28 25.97
C SER A 69 -7.84 19.79 25.74
N ILE A 70 -7.05 19.12 24.88
CA ILE A 70 -5.67 19.51 24.60
C ILE A 70 -5.63 20.88 23.95
N LYS A 71 -4.90 21.79 24.61
CA LYS A 71 -4.56 23.11 24.04
C LYS A 71 -3.29 22.93 23.19
N ARG A 72 -3.29 23.56 22.02
CA ARG A 72 -2.14 23.53 21.11
C ARG A 72 -0.91 24.14 21.79
N ASP A 73 0.15 23.33 21.91
CA ASP A 73 1.51 23.82 22.02
C ASP A 73 2.27 23.26 20.80
N GLU A 74 2.62 24.12 19.86
CA GLU A 74 3.14 23.74 18.54
C GLU A 74 4.45 22.95 18.57
N LYS A 75 5.11 22.87 19.71
CA LYS A 75 6.38 22.20 19.90
C LYS A 75 6.26 20.85 20.64
N GLU A 76 5.12 20.57 21.23
CA GLU A 76 4.92 19.38 22.04
C GLU A 76 4.56 18.15 21.18
N ILE A 77 5.10 16.99 21.54
CA ILE A 77 4.70 15.70 20.98
C ILE A 77 3.80 14.99 21.98
N LEU A 78 2.64 14.56 21.53
CA LEU A 78 1.71 13.79 22.35
C LEU A 78 2.02 12.31 22.21
N ILE A 79 2.30 11.66 23.32
CA ILE A 79 2.59 10.22 23.37
C ILE A 79 1.44 9.52 24.09
N TRP A 80 0.77 8.62 23.40
CA TRP A 80 -0.34 7.84 23.88
C TRP A 80 0.09 6.39 24.07
N THR A 81 -0.23 5.79 25.20
CA THR A 81 0.04 4.37 25.46
C THR A 81 -1.27 3.60 25.57
N LEU A 82 -1.43 2.59 24.73
CA LEU A 82 -2.58 1.69 24.79
C LEU A 82 -2.34 0.58 25.81
N PRO A 83 -3.40 0.11 26.52
CA PRO A 83 -3.32 -1.07 27.34
C PRO A 83 -3.06 -2.34 26.52
N GLU A 84 -2.58 -3.40 27.16
CA GLU A 84 -2.31 -4.68 26.48
C GLU A 84 -3.58 -5.34 25.93
N VAL A 85 -4.70 -5.16 26.64
CA VAL A 85 -6.02 -5.67 26.23
C VAL A 85 -6.92 -4.48 25.95
N LEU A 86 -7.41 -4.38 24.71
CA LEU A 86 -8.26 -3.28 24.30
C LEU A 86 -9.72 -3.59 24.59
N SER A 87 -10.38 -2.71 25.34
CA SER A 87 -11.82 -2.74 25.52
C SER A 87 -12.54 -2.26 24.25
N LYS A 88 -13.80 -2.66 24.11
CA LYS A 88 -14.59 -2.27 22.94
C LYS A 88 -14.76 -0.75 22.81
N ASP A 89 -14.93 -0.05 23.92
CA ASP A 89 -15.09 1.41 23.95
C ASP A 89 -13.82 2.14 23.48
N ILE A 90 -12.62 1.63 23.81
CA ILE A 90 -11.35 2.16 23.27
C ILE A 90 -11.29 1.96 21.74
N LEU A 91 -11.60 0.77 21.26
CA LEU A 91 -11.59 0.46 19.82
C LEU A 91 -12.59 1.32 19.05
N ASP A 92 -13.80 1.48 19.58
CA ASP A 92 -14.82 2.34 18.99
C ASP A 92 -14.40 3.82 19.02
N ALA A 93 -13.77 4.28 20.12
CA ALA A 93 -13.26 5.64 20.21
C ALA A 93 -12.13 5.91 19.19
N LEU A 94 -11.16 5.01 19.07
CA LEU A 94 -10.09 5.11 18.08
C LEU A 94 -10.67 5.20 16.67
N ASN A 95 -11.61 4.35 16.33
CA ASN A 95 -12.19 4.28 15.00
C ASN A 95 -13.04 5.51 14.65
N ASN A 96 -13.89 5.96 15.57
CA ASN A 96 -14.87 7.02 15.32
C ASN A 96 -14.30 8.43 15.50
N PHE A 97 -13.25 8.60 16.33
CA PHE A 97 -12.69 9.91 16.64
C PHE A 97 -11.26 10.13 16.14
N ARG A 98 -10.79 9.29 15.22
CA ARG A 98 -9.45 9.36 14.60
C ARG A 98 -9.07 10.75 14.07
N GLU A 99 -10.04 11.49 13.55
CA GLU A 99 -9.79 12.84 13.01
C GLU A 99 -9.33 13.85 14.06
N LEU A 100 -9.62 13.61 15.34
CA LEU A 100 -9.22 14.50 16.42
C LEU A 100 -7.70 14.55 16.56
N PHE A 101 -6.98 13.42 16.31
CA PHE A 101 -5.52 13.39 16.35
C PHE A 101 -4.89 14.38 15.37
N TYR A 102 -5.48 14.59 14.19
CA TYR A 102 -5.00 15.57 13.22
C TYR A 102 -5.47 16.99 13.55
N LYS A 103 -6.67 17.14 14.10
CA LYS A 103 -7.23 18.46 14.46
C LYS A 103 -6.47 19.13 15.60
N ILE A 104 -5.80 18.36 16.45
CA ILE A 104 -4.94 18.91 17.51
C ILE A 104 -3.78 19.73 16.92
N GLY A 105 -3.28 19.36 15.73
CA GLY A 105 -2.25 20.12 15.02
C GLY A 105 -0.84 19.92 15.55
N VAL A 106 -0.62 18.90 16.39
CA VAL A 106 0.69 18.44 16.86
C VAL A 106 0.86 16.94 16.61
N PRO A 107 2.10 16.43 16.49
CA PRO A 107 2.32 15.01 16.30
C PRO A 107 1.78 14.19 17.45
N SER A 108 1.04 13.15 17.14
CA SER A 108 0.51 12.18 18.09
C SER A 108 1.13 10.81 17.83
N LEU A 109 1.85 10.27 18.81
CA LEU A 109 2.50 8.98 18.76
C LEU A 109 1.73 8.01 19.65
N VAL A 110 1.26 6.90 19.07
CA VAL A 110 0.48 5.90 19.80
C VAL A 110 1.30 4.62 19.92
N PHE A 111 1.73 4.31 21.14
CA PHE A 111 2.40 3.06 21.47
C PHE A 111 1.39 1.96 21.77
N MET A 112 1.62 0.79 21.21
CA MET A 112 0.81 -0.40 21.44
C MET A 112 1.65 -1.67 21.45
N THR A 113 1.14 -2.71 22.09
CA THR A 113 1.72 -4.04 21.99
C THR A 113 1.36 -4.70 20.65
N PRO A 114 2.09 -5.74 20.26
CA PRO A 114 1.74 -6.53 19.09
C PRO A 114 0.29 -7.05 19.09
N SER A 115 -0.16 -7.60 20.21
CA SER A 115 -1.52 -8.11 20.33
C SER A 115 -2.58 -6.99 20.22
N ALA A 116 -2.31 -5.82 20.79
CA ALA A 116 -3.18 -4.66 20.65
C ALA A 116 -3.23 -4.16 19.20
N LEU A 117 -2.12 -4.25 18.45
CA LEU A 117 -2.10 -3.90 17.04
C LEU A 117 -3.05 -4.79 16.22
N ASP A 118 -3.02 -6.11 16.44
CA ASP A 118 -3.91 -7.04 15.73
C ASP A 118 -5.38 -6.66 15.97
N GLU A 119 -5.74 -6.33 17.21
CA GLU A 119 -7.10 -5.88 17.54
C GLU A 119 -7.46 -4.56 16.83
N VAL A 120 -6.53 -3.59 16.80
CA VAL A 120 -6.73 -2.31 16.09
C VAL A 120 -6.94 -2.52 14.60
N ILE A 121 -6.13 -3.37 13.95
CA ILE A 121 -6.26 -3.64 12.51
C ILE A 121 -7.63 -4.23 12.17
N TRP A 122 -8.09 -5.21 12.96
CA TRP A 122 -9.31 -5.93 12.68
C TRP A 122 -10.58 -5.24 13.18
N LYS A 123 -10.52 -4.59 14.34
CA LYS A 123 -11.70 -4.03 15.01
C LYS A 123 -11.82 -2.50 14.88
N SER A 124 -10.74 -1.82 14.47
CA SER A 124 -10.72 -0.38 14.23
C SER A 124 -10.02 -0.05 12.89
N PRO A 125 -10.53 -0.60 11.77
CA PRO A 125 -9.85 -0.52 10.48
C PRO A 125 -9.69 0.91 9.97
N ASP A 126 -10.64 1.80 10.27
CA ASP A 126 -10.56 3.20 9.85
C ASP A 126 -9.46 3.96 10.59
N PHE A 127 -9.27 3.69 11.89
CA PHE A 127 -8.15 4.26 12.65
C PHE A 127 -6.81 3.77 12.08
N TRP A 128 -6.69 2.47 11.80
CA TRP A 128 -5.51 1.89 11.19
C TRP A 128 -5.18 2.52 9.83
N ARG A 129 -6.18 2.75 8.99
CA ARG A 129 -6.04 3.40 7.68
C ARG A 129 -5.66 4.87 7.77
N TYR A 130 -6.06 5.54 8.84
CA TYR A 130 -5.92 6.99 9.02
C TYR A 130 -4.53 7.41 9.53
N ARG A 131 -3.63 6.48 9.83
CA ARG A 131 -2.29 6.77 10.32
C ARG A 131 -1.43 7.47 9.27
N GLY A 132 -0.58 8.40 9.71
CA GLY A 132 0.43 9.03 8.87
C GLY A 132 1.74 8.24 8.80
N GLY A 133 2.07 7.49 9.86
CA GLY A 133 3.26 6.66 9.95
C GLY A 133 3.04 5.40 10.78
N TYR A 134 3.92 4.42 10.59
CA TYR A 134 3.93 3.20 11.40
C TYR A 134 5.35 2.68 11.58
N HIS A 135 5.75 2.44 12.82
CA HIS A 135 7.06 1.92 13.19
C HIS A 135 6.92 0.65 14.01
N ILE A 136 7.71 -0.36 13.65
CA ILE A 136 7.92 -1.56 14.47
C ILE A 136 9.26 -1.37 15.18
N LEU A 137 9.20 -1.15 16.48
CA LEU A 137 10.40 -0.97 17.29
C LEU A 137 10.78 -2.31 17.92
N LYS A 138 11.83 -2.93 17.41
CA LYS A 138 12.24 -4.30 17.77
C LYS A 138 12.87 -4.36 19.16
N GLY A 139 12.08 -4.84 20.14
CA GLY A 139 12.69 -5.62 21.22
C GLY A 139 12.59 -7.07 20.80
N SER A 140 13.68 -7.82 20.83
CA SER A 140 13.84 -9.20 20.36
C SER A 140 12.59 -10.07 20.38
N GLU A 141 12.35 -10.77 19.26
CA GLU A 141 11.36 -11.82 19.00
C GLU A 141 9.97 -11.35 18.55
N PHE A 142 9.87 -11.09 17.22
CA PHE A 142 8.57 -10.97 16.56
C PHE A 142 8.21 -12.27 15.84
N GLY A 143 7.01 -12.79 16.15
CA GLY A 143 6.47 -13.98 15.50
C GLY A 143 5.96 -13.70 14.06
N PRO A 144 5.50 -14.75 13.33
CA PRO A 144 5.10 -14.71 11.91
C PRO A 144 4.02 -13.69 11.55
N VAL A 145 3.20 -13.25 12.52
CA VAL A 145 2.13 -12.26 12.33
C VAL A 145 2.68 -10.90 11.88
N TYR A 146 3.88 -10.53 12.29
CA TYR A 146 4.50 -9.25 11.91
C TYR A 146 5.01 -9.20 10.49
N GLN A 147 5.41 -10.34 9.93
CA GLN A 147 5.74 -10.43 8.50
C GLN A 147 4.48 -10.23 7.64
N ALA A 148 3.33 -10.70 8.11
CA ALA A 148 2.05 -10.47 7.45
C ALA A 148 1.56 -9.03 7.59
N VAL A 149 1.78 -8.37 8.74
CA VAL A 149 1.44 -6.96 8.97
C VAL A 149 2.36 -6.04 8.17
N GLY A 150 3.64 -6.35 8.05
CA GLY A 150 4.56 -5.68 7.14
C GLY A 150 4.10 -5.77 5.67
N ALA A 151 3.57 -6.93 5.27
CA ALA A 151 2.97 -7.12 3.93
C ALA A 151 1.62 -6.42 3.77
N LEU A 152 0.83 -6.29 4.85
CA LEU A 152 -0.44 -5.53 4.87
C LEU A 152 -0.23 -4.02 5.04
N SER A 153 0.92 -3.60 5.54
CA SER A 153 1.32 -2.19 5.59
C SER A 153 1.84 -1.67 4.24
N THR A 154 1.91 -2.52 3.22
CA THR A 154 2.08 -2.04 1.85
C THR A 154 0.85 -1.23 1.46
N PRO A 155 1.05 -0.04 0.94
CA PRO A 155 0.07 1.04 0.88
C PRO A 155 -0.90 0.89 -0.30
N PHE A 156 -1.61 -0.23 -0.43
CA PHE A 156 -2.60 -0.43 -1.48
C PHE A 156 -3.95 0.25 -1.23
N ASP A 157 -4.10 0.99 -0.13
CA ASP A 157 -5.32 1.77 0.13
C ASP A 157 -5.12 3.26 -0.21
N PHE A 158 -4.58 3.51 -1.41
CA PHE A 158 -4.37 4.87 -1.91
C PHE A 158 -5.65 5.63 -2.29
N GLY A 159 -6.81 5.02 -2.18
CA GLY A 159 -8.08 5.61 -2.59
C GLY A 159 -8.51 6.86 -1.82
N TYR A 160 -7.87 7.18 -0.70
CA TYR A 160 -8.26 8.29 0.18
C TYR A 160 -7.14 9.25 0.56
N GLN A 161 -5.95 9.14 -0.02
CA GLN A 161 -4.86 10.05 0.29
C GLN A 161 -5.01 11.35 -0.50
N ASN A 162 -5.08 12.46 0.23
CA ASN A 162 -5.07 13.75 -0.42
C ASN A 162 -3.63 14.09 -0.92
N LYS A 163 -3.54 15.02 -1.85
CA LYS A 163 -2.27 15.45 -2.44
C LYS A 163 -1.24 15.92 -1.40
N GLU A 164 -1.69 16.54 -0.32
CA GLU A 164 -0.83 17.02 0.76
C GLU A 164 -0.11 15.88 1.48
N GLU A 165 -0.81 14.78 1.74
CA GLU A 165 -0.23 13.60 2.36
C GLU A 165 0.81 12.94 1.44
N LEU A 166 0.53 12.83 0.14
CA LEU A 166 1.49 12.33 -0.83
C LEU A 166 2.77 13.18 -0.88
N LEU A 167 2.63 14.51 -0.92
CA LEU A 167 3.76 15.43 -0.90
C LEU A 167 4.55 15.37 0.42
N ARG A 168 3.89 15.10 1.53
CA ARG A 168 4.53 14.89 2.81
C ARG A 168 5.34 13.60 2.81
N ARG A 169 4.82 12.49 2.27
CA ARG A 169 5.54 11.22 2.14
C ARG A 169 6.79 11.37 1.28
N ILE A 170 6.73 12.12 0.19
CA ILE A 170 7.93 12.41 -0.62
C ILE A 170 9.01 13.03 0.26
N ARG A 171 8.70 14.12 1.00
CA ARG A 171 9.69 14.82 1.83
C ARG A 171 10.31 13.92 2.91
N ILE A 172 9.49 13.07 3.55
CA ILE A 172 9.96 12.10 4.54
C ILE A 172 10.91 11.10 3.88
N ASN A 173 10.48 10.49 2.78
CA ASN A 173 11.27 9.46 2.10
C ASN A 173 12.57 10.00 1.50
N GLU A 174 12.55 11.21 0.91
CA GLU A 174 13.77 11.88 0.42
C GLU A 174 14.78 12.12 1.56
N TYR A 175 14.31 12.63 2.71
CA TYR A 175 15.17 12.84 3.88
C TYR A 175 15.74 11.52 4.41
N LEU A 176 14.94 10.45 4.45
CA LEU A 176 15.37 9.13 4.89
C LEU A 176 16.39 8.52 3.94
N LEU A 177 16.21 8.72 2.64
CA LEU A 177 17.10 8.18 1.60
C LEU A 177 18.54 8.65 1.76
N ASP A 178 18.74 9.89 2.23
CA ASP A 178 20.07 10.45 2.48
C ASP A 178 20.75 9.87 3.72
N LYS A 179 20.01 9.27 4.65
CA LYS A 179 20.52 8.81 5.94
C LYS A 179 20.65 7.29 6.06
N ILE A 180 19.95 6.55 5.21
CA ILE A 180 19.92 5.09 5.28
C ILE A 180 21.09 4.49 4.49
N SER A 181 21.89 3.68 5.19
CA SER A 181 23.00 2.89 4.61
C SER A 181 22.55 1.48 4.20
N ASN A 182 21.49 0.95 4.78
CA ASN A 182 20.97 -0.39 4.47
C ASN A 182 20.35 -0.43 3.09
N GLN A 183 20.94 -1.21 2.17
CA GLN A 183 20.49 -1.29 0.77
C GLN A 183 19.05 -1.80 0.62
N LYS A 184 18.62 -2.76 1.43
CA LYS A 184 17.27 -3.27 1.37
C LYS A 184 16.21 -2.21 1.75
N GLU A 185 16.48 -1.46 2.83
CA GLU A 185 15.63 -0.35 3.24
C GLU A 185 15.67 0.80 2.23
N ARG A 186 16.83 1.06 1.65
CA ARG A 186 17.00 2.05 0.59
C ARG A 186 16.14 1.71 -0.63
N ALA A 187 16.16 0.46 -1.09
CA ALA A 187 15.30 -0.01 -2.19
C ALA A 187 13.81 0.14 -1.86
N ARG A 188 13.41 -0.15 -0.60
CA ARG A 188 12.03 0.02 -0.15
C ARG A 188 11.58 1.47 -0.19
N ILE A 189 12.40 2.40 0.26
CA ILE A 189 12.08 3.84 0.22
C ILE A 189 11.99 4.36 -1.21
N LEU A 190 12.91 3.96 -2.09
CA LEU A 190 12.87 4.30 -3.50
C LEU A 190 11.61 3.76 -4.17
N HIS A 191 11.22 2.53 -3.87
CA HIS A 191 9.97 1.96 -4.36
C HIS A 191 8.76 2.81 -3.89
N GLU A 192 8.72 3.20 -2.63
CA GLU A 192 7.65 4.03 -2.08
C GLU A 192 7.61 5.43 -2.73
N LEU A 193 8.77 6.05 -2.95
CA LEU A 193 8.87 7.30 -3.72
C LEU A 193 8.32 7.12 -5.13
N GLY A 194 8.72 6.04 -5.82
CA GLY A 194 8.20 5.71 -7.14
C GLY A 194 6.67 5.60 -7.15
N MET A 195 6.11 4.90 -6.17
CA MET A 195 4.65 4.77 -6.04
C MET A 195 3.95 6.10 -5.78
N VAL A 196 4.48 6.93 -4.89
CA VAL A 196 3.88 8.24 -4.58
C VAL A 196 3.94 9.16 -5.79
N HIS A 197 5.05 9.20 -6.53
CA HIS A 197 5.14 9.97 -7.78
C HIS A 197 4.21 9.42 -8.87
N TYR A 198 4.04 8.10 -8.96
CA TYR A 198 3.08 7.48 -9.87
C TYR A 198 1.63 7.93 -9.58
N LEU A 199 1.22 7.94 -8.30
CA LEU A 199 -0.10 8.42 -7.89
C LEU A 199 -0.32 9.92 -8.16
N LEU A 200 0.74 10.71 -8.14
CA LEU A 200 0.72 12.11 -8.53
C LEU A 200 0.73 12.30 -10.06
N SER A 201 0.70 11.21 -10.84
CA SER A 201 0.85 11.20 -12.30
C SER A 201 2.19 11.78 -12.77
N GLU A 202 3.19 11.81 -11.91
CA GLU A 202 4.57 12.23 -12.21
C GLU A 202 5.38 11.02 -12.70
N TYR A 203 4.92 10.35 -13.76
CA TYR A 203 5.42 9.05 -14.22
C TYR A 203 6.92 9.01 -14.47
N ARG A 204 7.54 10.09 -14.97
CA ARG A 204 8.99 10.13 -15.20
C ARG A 204 9.79 10.01 -13.91
N LYS A 205 9.36 10.71 -12.84
CA LYS A 205 10.00 10.61 -11.53
C LYS A 205 9.77 9.22 -10.90
N ALA A 206 8.56 8.66 -11.09
CA ALA A 206 8.27 7.31 -10.65
C ALA A 206 9.23 6.30 -11.30
N ILE A 207 9.49 6.42 -12.61
CA ILE A 207 10.43 5.59 -13.36
C ILE A 207 11.84 5.72 -12.77
N GLU A 208 12.33 6.94 -12.55
CA GLU A 208 13.67 7.19 -11.99
C GLU A 208 13.87 6.50 -10.63
N HIS A 209 12.88 6.54 -9.76
CA HIS A 209 12.93 5.88 -8.46
C HIS A 209 12.81 4.35 -8.56
N TYR A 210 11.93 3.84 -9.44
CA TYR A 210 11.82 2.40 -9.63
C TYR A 210 13.09 1.80 -10.28
N GLU A 211 13.76 2.50 -11.20
CA GLU A 211 15.03 2.08 -11.77
C GLU A 211 16.13 1.98 -10.70
N GLN A 212 16.25 2.98 -9.82
CA GLN A 212 17.19 2.93 -8.70
C GLN A 212 16.88 1.77 -7.73
N ALA A 213 15.60 1.55 -7.42
CA ALA A 213 15.18 0.43 -6.57
C ALA A 213 15.48 -0.92 -7.23
N LEU A 214 15.29 -1.02 -8.54
CA LEU A 214 15.59 -2.21 -9.35
C LEU A 214 17.07 -2.54 -9.32
N ASP A 215 17.94 -1.54 -9.49
CA ASP A 215 19.39 -1.73 -9.47
C ASP A 215 19.84 -2.29 -8.11
N ILE A 216 19.34 -1.71 -7.01
CA ILE A 216 19.62 -2.22 -5.67
C ILE A 216 19.09 -3.65 -5.48
N ALA A 217 17.85 -3.94 -5.92
CA ALA A 217 17.28 -5.28 -5.79
C ALA A 217 18.14 -6.33 -6.52
N ARG A 218 18.68 -5.99 -7.68
CA ARG A 218 19.62 -6.83 -8.44
C ARG A 218 20.94 -7.04 -7.69
N GLU A 219 21.51 -5.98 -7.14
CA GLU A 219 22.77 -6.03 -6.36
C GLU A 219 22.65 -6.93 -5.13
N ILE A 220 21.55 -6.83 -4.39
CA ILE A 220 21.32 -7.64 -3.17
C ILE A 220 20.71 -9.01 -3.45
N GLY A 221 20.39 -9.32 -4.69
CA GLY A 221 19.76 -10.60 -5.09
C GLY A 221 18.31 -10.75 -4.68
N ASP A 222 17.58 -9.67 -4.40
CA ASP A 222 16.15 -9.70 -4.08
C ASP A 222 15.31 -9.89 -5.35
N ARG A 223 15.14 -11.16 -5.73
CA ARG A 223 14.39 -11.52 -6.94
C ARG A 223 12.92 -11.10 -6.88
N ARG A 224 12.32 -11.13 -5.70
CA ARG A 224 10.92 -10.70 -5.56
C ARG A 224 10.79 -9.18 -5.71
N GLY A 225 11.68 -8.43 -5.07
CA GLY A 225 11.77 -6.97 -5.26
C GLY A 225 12.04 -6.60 -6.71
N GLU A 226 12.99 -7.30 -7.37
CA GLU A 226 13.29 -7.09 -8.79
C GLU A 226 12.04 -7.24 -9.67
N GLY A 227 11.26 -8.33 -9.51
CA GLY A 227 10.01 -8.54 -10.25
C GLY A 227 8.99 -7.42 -10.01
N ALA A 228 8.81 -7.01 -8.75
CA ALA A 228 7.88 -5.94 -8.38
C ALA A 228 8.28 -4.58 -9.00
N HIS A 229 9.58 -4.24 -8.99
CA HIS A 229 10.05 -2.99 -9.59
C HIS A 229 9.90 -2.99 -11.11
N LEU A 230 10.17 -4.10 -11.78
CA LEU A 230 9.95 -4.26 -13.22
C LEU A 230 8.46 -4.14 -13.58
N GLY A 231 7.56 -4.76 -12.82
CA GLY A 231 6.11 -4.61 -13.02
C GLY A 231 5.65 -3.16 -12.90
N ASN A 232 6.15 -2.43 -11.89
CA ASN A 232 5.82 -1.01 -11.70
C ASN A 232 6.45 -0.09 -12.77
N LEU A 233 7.64 -0.41 -13.26
CA LEU A 233 8.21 0.27 -14.43
C LEU A 233 7.32 0.07 -15.66
N GLY A 234 6.85 -1.16 -15.89
CA GLY A 234 5.89 -1.45 -16.94
C GLY A 234 4.62 -0.60 -16.83
N LEU A 235 4.03 -0.49 -15.63
CA LEU A 235 2.86 0.37 -15.39
C LEU A 235 3.15 1.84 -15.68
N ALA A 236 4.27 2.36 -15.18
CA ALA A 236 4.63 3.75 -15.38
C ALA A 236 4.89 4.09 -16.87
N TYR A 237 5.51 3.19 -17.61
CA TYR A 237 5.69 3.36 -19.07
C TYR A 237 4.38 3.23 -19.85
N ALA A 238 3.48 2.32 -19.44
CA ALA A 238 2.15 2.19 -20.04
C ALA A 238 1.34 3.49 -19.90
N ASP A 239 1.30 4.06 -18.69
CA ASP A 239 0.58 5.31 -18.42
C ASP A 239 1.27 6.55 -19.02
N LEU A 240 2.59 6.47 -19.28
CA LEU A 240 3.32 7.47 -20.06
C LEU A 240 3.02 7.38 -21.56
N GLY A 241 2.33 6.31 -22.01
CA GLY A 241 1.98 6.05 -23.41
C GLY A 241 3.00 5.23 -24.19
N ASP A 242 4.05 4.72 -23.52
CA ASP A 242 5.06 3.86 -24.17
C ASP A 242 4.75 2.37 -23.93
N ALA A 243 3.71 1.89 -24.60
CA ALA A 243 3.27 0.50 -24.47
C ALA A 243 4.36 -0.51 -24.87
N ARG A 244 5.30 -0.15 -25.77
CA ARG A 244 6.40 -1.05 -26.18
C ARG A 244 7.37 -1.28 -25.01
N LYS A 245 7.80 -0.21 -24.36
CA LYS A 245 8.64 -0.34 -23.17
C LYS A 245 7.92 -1.03 -22.02
N ALA A 246 6.63 -0.76 -21.86
CA ALA A 246 5.83 -1.46 -20.86
C ALA A 246 5.87 -2.99 -21.08
N ILE A 247 5.72 -3.46 -22.31
CA ILE A 247 5.84 -4.89 -22.66
C ILE A 247 7.20 -5.44 -22.27
N GLU A 248 8.30 -4.75 -22.62
CA GLU A 248 9.66 -5.20 -22.31
C GLU A 248 9.86 -5.41 -20.79
N TYR A 249 9.31 -4.53 -19.97
CA TYR A 249 9.40 -4.63 -18.50
C TYR A 249 8.49 -5.71 -17.95
N TYR A 250 7.25 -5.84 -18.44
CA TYR A 250 6.35 -6.90 -18.01
C TYR A 250 6.84 -8.29 -18.39
N GLU A 251 7.47 -8.47 -19.55
CA GLU A 251 8.08 -9.76 -19.94
C GLU A 251 9.22 -10.15 -18.98
N GLN A 252 10.04 -9.18 -18.55
CA GLN A 252 11.10 -9.43 -17.56
C GLN A 252 10.48 -9.77 -16.19
N ALA A 253 9.46 -9.04 -15.74
CA ALA A 253 8.77 -9.32 -14.48
C ALA A 253 8.15 -10.72 -14.50
N LEU A 254 7.45 -11.07 -15.58
CA LEU A 254 6.85 -12.38 -15.81
C LEU A 254 7.88 -13.52 -15.75
N ALA A 255 9.04 -13.32 -16.38
CA ALA A 255 10.11 -14.32 -16.33
C ALA A 255 10.61 -14.57 -14.90
N ILE A 256 10.70 -13.51 -14.08
CA ILE A 256 11.07 -13.61 -12.68
C ILE A 256 9.96 -14.29 -11.89
N ALA A 257 8.71 -13.85 -12.02
CA ALA A 257 7.56 -14.42 -11.32
C ALA A 257 7.46 -15.96 -11.54
N ARG A 258 7.62 -16.40 -12.78
CA ARG A 258 7.68 -17.83 -13.14
C ARG A 258 8.84 -18.54 -12.46
N LYS A 259 10.03 -17.94 -12.46
CA LYS A 259 11.23 -18.53 -11.87
C LYS A 259 11.14 -18.73 -10.36
N ILE A 260 10.51 -17.79 -9.65
CA ILE A 260 10.34 -17.84 -8.18
C ILE A 260 9.03 -18.49 -7.75
N GLY A 261 8.16 -18.88 -8.69
CA GLY A 261 6.86 -19.50 -8.41
C GLY A 261 5.80 -18.51 -7.87
N ASP A 262 5.95 -17.22 -8.13
CA ASP A 262 4.96 -16.21 -7.75
C ASP A 262 3.79 -16.21 -8.73
N ARG A 263 2.82 -17.11 -8.49
CA ARG A 263 1.63 -17.25 -9.34
C ARG A 263 0.77 -16.00 -9.39
N ARG A 264 0.73 -15.23 -8.29
CA ARG A 264 -0.03 -13.97 -8.25
C ARG A 264 0.64 -12.91 -9.12
N GLY A 265 1.96 -12.74 -8.98
CA GLY A 265 2.76 -11.86 -9.84
C GLY A 265 2.65 -12.25 -11.31
N GLU A 266 2.77 -13.55 -11.61
CA GLU A 266 2.62 -14.07 -12.97
C GLU A 266 1.27 -13.69 -13.59
N GLY A 267 0.16 -13.89 -12.87
CA GLY A 267 -1.19 -13.50 -13.33
C GLY A 267 -1.34 -12.01 -13.56
N ALA A 268 -0.76 -11.18 -12.69
CA ALA A 268 -0.78 -9.72 -12.83
C ALA A 268 0.03 -9.26 -14.06
N ASP A 269 1.24 -9.78 -14.25
CA ASP A 269 2.10 -9.41 -15.39
C ASP A 269 1.47 -9.82 -16.72
N LEU A 270 0.84 -11.00 -16.79
CA LEU A 270 0.10 -11.44 -17.97
C LEU A 270 -1.11 -10.53 -18.25
N GLY A 271 -1.86 -10.14 -17.23
CA GLY A 271 -2.95 -9.18 -17.38
C GLY A 271 -2.48 -7.84 -17.93
N ASN A 272 -1.35 -7.34 -17.43
CA ASN A 272 -0.73 -6.10 -17.86
C ASN A 272 -0.16 -6.19 -19.29
N LEU A 273 0.46 -7.32 -19.66
CA LEU A 273 0.87 -7.59 -21.06
C LEU A 273 -0.32 -7.54 -22.00
N GLY A 274 -1.44 -8.17 -21.62
CA GLY A 274 -2.67 -8.10 -22.39
C GLY A 274 -3.15 -6.67 -22.60
N LEU A 275 -3.14 -5.83 -21.55
CA LEU A 275 -3.50 -4.41 -21.65
C LEU A 275 -2.54 -3.64 -22.57
N ALA A 276 -1.25 -3.89 -22.48
CA ALA A 276 -0.24 -3.22 -23.30
C ALA A 276 -0.36 -3.63 -24.79
N TYR A 277 -0.62 -4.91 -25.11
CA TYR A 277 -0.88 -5.35 -26.48
C TYR A 277 -2.20 -4.80 -27.02
N ALA A 278 -3.25 -4.73 -26.21
CA ALA A 278 -4.50 -4.07 -26.59
C ALA A 278 -4.29 -2.59 -26.91
N ALA A 279 -3.49 -1.87 -26.12
CA ALA A 279 -3.14 -0.49 -26.39
C ALA A 279 -2.36 -0.29 -27.71
N LEU A 280 -1.60 -1.30 -28.16
CA LEU A 280 -0.94 -1.32 -29.47
C LEU A 280 -1.87 -1.75 -30.62
N GLY A 281 -3.13 -2.11 -30.32
CA GLY A 281 -4.10 -2.61 -31.32
C GLY A 281 -3.92 -4.09 -31.67
N ASP A 282 -3.07 -4.84 -30.97
CA ASP A 282 -2.88 -6.28 -31.15
C ASP A 282 -3.85 -7.07 -30.23
N ALA A 283 -5.14 -7.01 -30.57
CA ALA A 283 -6.18 -7.68 -29.79
C ALA A 283 -5.98 -9.20 -29.69
N ARG A 284 -5.36 -9.83 -30.71
CA ARG A 284 -5.10 -11.28 -30.68
C ARG A 284 -4.09 -11.64 -29.59
N LYS A 285 -2.96 -10.95 -29.54
CA LYS A 285 -1.98 -11.16 -28.46
C LYS A 285 -2.55 -10.79 -27.09
N ALA A 286 -3.37 -9.75 -27.02
CA ALA A 286 -4.06 -9.39 -25.78
C ALA A 286 -4.90 -10.56 -25.26
N ILE A 287 -5.69 -11.21 -26.14
CA ILE A 287 -6.48 -12.40 -25.79
C ILE A 287 -5.61 -13.53 -25.26
N GLU A 288 -4.51 -13.86 -25.96
CA GLU A 288 -3.59 -14.92 -25.51
C GLU A 288 -3.07 -14.70 -24.08
N HIS A 289 -2.74 -13.47 -23.73
CA HIS A 289 -2.26 -13.12 -22.40
C HIS A 289 -3.39 -13.11 -21.36
N TYR A 290 -4.57 -12.59 -21.70
CA TYR A 290 -5.71 -12.60 -20.79
C TYR A 290 -6.22 -14.01 -20.48
N GLU A 291 -6.18 -14.94 -21.44
CA GLU A 291 -6.52 -16.34 -21.21
C GLU A 291 -5.58 -16.99 -20.21
N GLN A 292 -4.26 -16.73 -20.34
CA GLN A 292 -3.28 -17.22 -19.38
C GLN A 292 -3.50 -16.60 -17.98
N ALA A 293 -3.75 -15.29 -17.90
CA ALA A 293 -4.05 -14.61 -16.65
C ALA A 293 -5.33 -15.17 -16.00
N LEU A 294 -6.37 -15.45 -16.81
CA LEU A 294 -7.62 -16.04 -16.36
C LEU A 294 -7.39 -17.45 -15.78
N ALA A 295 -6.59 -18.26 -16.45
CA ALA A 295 -6.27 -19.60 -15.97
C ALA A 295 -5.59 -19.57 -14.60
N ILE A 296 -4.61 -18.67 -14.42
CA ILE A 296 -3.93 -18.46 -13.14
C ILE A 296 -4.89 -17.94 -12.07
N ALA A 297 -5.70 -16.92 -12.39
CA ALA A 297 -6.65 -16.36 -11.44
C ALA A 297 -7.62 -17.45 -10.89
N ARG A 298 -8.08 -18.34 -11.75
CA ARG A 298 -8.90 -19.49 -11.36
C ARG A 298 -8.14 -20.49 -10.50
N GLU A 299 -6.88 -20.80 -10.85
CA GLU A 299 -6.02 -21.70 -10.10
C GLU A 299 -5.79 -21.24 -8.66
N ILE A 300 -5.52 -19.94 -8.47
CA ILE A 300 -5.24 -19.36 -7.14
C ILE A 300 -6.48 -18.81 -6.41
N GLY A 301 -7.66 -18.90 -7.03
CA GLY A 301 -8.91 -18.40 -6.45
C GLY A 301 -9.03 -16.89 -6.42
N ASP A 302 -8.29 -16.15 -7.25
CA ASP A 302 -8.38 -14.69 -7.36
C ASP A 302 -9.64 -14.28 -8.15
N ARG A 303 -10.74 -14.10 -7.45
CA ARG A 303 -12.03 -13.69 -8.05
C ARG A 303 -11.97 -12.33 -8.74
N ARG A 304 -11.18 -11.40 -8.22
CA ARG A 304 -10.99 -10.08 -8.85
C ARG A 304 -10.22 -10.21 -10.16
N GLY A 305 -9.10 -10.93 -10.13
CA GLY A 305 -8.31 -11.22 -11.33
C GLY A 305 -9.13 -11.96 -12.38
N GLU A 306 -9.95 -12.94 -11.98
CA GLU A 306 -10.85 -13.67 -12.87
C GLU A 306 -11.86 -12.74 -13.54
N GLY A 307 -12.55 -11.89 -12.77
CA GLY A 307 -13.52 -10.93 -13.30
C GLY A 307 -12.88 -9.91 -14.25
N ASN A 308 -11.69 -9.39 -13.91
CA ASN A 308 -10.96 -8.45 -14.76
C ASN A 308 -10.49 -9.11 -16.06
N SER A 309 -9.94 -10.31 -16.01
CA SER A 309 -9.47 -11.03 -17.21
C SER A 309 -10.62 -11.34 -18.17
N LEU A 310 -11.76 -11.80 -17.65
CA LEU A 310 -12.96 -12.02 -18.47
C LEU A 310 -13.49 -10.71 -19.08
N GLY A 311 -13.49 -9.62 -18.32
CA GLY A 311 -13.89 -8.32 -18.84
C GLY A 311 -12.99 -7.83 -19.99
N ASN A 312 -11.68 -8.00 -19.82
CA ASN A 312 -10.70 -7.64 -20.83
C ASN A 312 -10.77 -8.53 -22.08
N LEU A 313 -11.03 -9.84 -21.92
CA LEU A 313 -11.32 -10.76 -23.02
C LEU A 313 -12.54 -10.28 -23.81
N GLY A 314 -13.63 -9.91 -23.13
CA GLY A 314 -14.80 -9.35 -23.79
C GLY A 314 -14.50 -8.09 -24.60
N LEU A 315 -13.69 -7.17 -24.07
CA LEU A 315 -13.24 -5.98 -24.80
C LEU A 315 -12.41 -6.33 -26.02
N ALA A 316 -11.42 -7.21 -25.88
CA ALA A 316 -10.55 -7.61 -26.97
C ALA A 316 -11.29 -8.39 -28.09
N CYS A 317 -12.28 -9.24 -27.74
CA CYS A 317 -13.17 -9.87 -28.74
C CYS A 317 -14.04 -8.84 -29.48
N ALA A 318 -14.53 -7.81 -28.79
CA ALA A 318 -15.28 -6.73 -29.42
C ALA A 318 -14.41 -5.93 -30.39
N ASP A 319 -13.15 -5.68 -30.07
CA ASP A 319 -12.18 -5.02 -30.97
C ASP A 319 -11.92 -5.84 -32.25
N LEU A 320 -12.05 -7.17 -32.16
CA LEU A 320 -12.00 -8.07 -33.33
C LEU A 320 -13.37 -8.23 -34.04
N ASN A 321 -14.39 -7.51 -33.60
CA ASN A 321 -15.77 -7.63 -34.07
C ASN A 321 -16.42 -9.01 -33.81
N GLU A 322 -15.89 -9.75 -32.82
CA GLU A 322 -16.42 -11.04 -32.36
C GLU A 322 -17.49 -10.82 -31.28
N ILE A 323 -18.55 -10.10 -31.65
CA ILE A 323 -19.56 -9.61 -30.69
C ILE A 323 -20.23 -10.74 -29.89
N PRO A 324 -20.58 -11.91 -30.43
CA PRO A 324 -21.16 -13.01 -29.63
C PRO A 324 -20.24 -13.46 -28.49
N GLN A 325 -18.96 -13.62 -28.73
CA GLN A 325 -17.97 -14.01 -27.71
C GLN A 325 -17.75 -12.90 -26.69
N ALA A 326 -17.71 -11.63 -27.13
CA ALA A 326 -17.62 -10.47 -26.25
C ALA A 326 -18.78 -10.45 -25.25
N ILE A 327 -20.02 -10.75 -25.68
CA ILE A 327 -21.20 -10.84 -24.83
C ILE A 327 -21.07 -11.97 -23.79
N GLU A 328 -20.59 -13.14 -24.20
CA GLU A 328 -20.42 -14.31 -23.30
C GLU A 328 -19.41 -14.00 -22.18
N PHE A 329 -18.24 -13.45 -22.57
CA PHE A 329 -17.24 -13.03 -21.59
C PHE A 329 -17.73 -11.93 -20.67
N ALA A 330 -18.44 -10.94 -21.20
CA ALA A 330 -18.97 -9.85 -20.40
C ALA A 330 -20.02 -10.32 -19.37
N LYS A 331 -20.91 -11.26 -19.73
CA LYS A 331 -21.88 -11.86 -18.80
C LYS A 331 -21.15 -12.58 -17.66
N SER A 332 -20.13 -13.35 -18.01
CA SER A 332 -19.32 -14.07 -17.03
C SER A 332 -18.56 -13.13 -16.10
N ALA A 333 -17.93 -12.07 -16.65
CA ALA A 333 -17.25 -11.03 -15.89
C ALA A 333 -18.21 -10.30 -14.94
N LEU A 334 -19.38 -9.88 -15.45
CA LEU A 334 -20.36 -9.13 -14.68
C LEU A 334 -20.84 -9.90 -13.46
N LYS A 335 -21.16 -11.19 -13.63
CA LYS A 335 -21.56 -12.06 -12.54
C LYS A 335 -20.54 -12.10 -11.40
N ILE A 336 -19.24 -12.16 -11.74
CA ILE A 336 -18.15 -12.18 -10.75
C ILE A 336 -18.00 -10.82 -10.12
N LEU A 337 -17.90 -9.75 -10.93
CA LEU A 337 -17.67 -8.38 -10.46
C LEU A 337 -18.81 -7.90 -9.53
N GLU A 338 -20.04 -8.30 -9.79
CA GLU A 338 -21.17 -8.03 -8.89
C GLU A 338 -21.05 -8.81 -7.57
N SER A 339 -20.65 -10.08 -7.62
CA SER A 339 -20.52 -10.90 -6.42
C SER A 339 -19.44 -10.41 -5.44
N ILE A 340 -18.46 -9.64 -5.93
CA ILE A 340 -17.39 -9.04 -5.13
C ILE A 340 -17.56 -7.52 -4.95
N GLU A 341 -18.74 -6.99 -5.27
CA GLU A 341 -19.08 -5.55 -5.18
C GLU A 341 -18.04 -4.64 -5.87
N SER A 342 -17.50 -5.09 -7.00
CA SER A 342 -16.49 -4.35 -7.74
C SER A 342 -17.06 -3.10 -8.41
N PRO A 343 -16.38 -1.94 -8.31
CA PRO A 343 -16.77 -0.72 -9.04
C PRO A 343 -16.75 -0.91 -10.57
N HIS A 344 -16.05 -1.93 -11.07
CA HIS A 344 -16.02 -2.24 -12.50
C HIS A 344 -17.28 -2.91 -13.04
N ALA A 345 -18.18 -3.42 -12.17
CA ALA A 345 -19.42 -4.06 -12.57
C ALA A 345 -20.30 -3.14 -13.42
N GLU A 346 -20.42 -1.87 -13.03
CA GLU A 346 -21.26 -0.90 -13.77
C GLU A 346 -20.71 -0.61 -15.17
N LYS A 347 -19.39 -0.46 -15.30
CA LYS A 347 -18.75 -0.27 -16.62
C LYS A 347 -18.99 -1.48 -17.53
N MET A 348 -18.84 -2.69 -16.97
CA MET A 348 -19.06 -3.93 -17.72
C MET A 348 -20.54 -4.09 -18.13
N ARG A 349 -21.49 -3.75 -17.27
CA ARG A 349 -22.93 -3.77 -17.57
C ARG A 349 -23.27 -2.87 -18.76
N ARG A 350 -22.71 -1.66 -18.82
CA ARG A 350 -22.90 -0.74 -19.95
C ARG A 350 -22.36 -1.31 -21.26
N LYS A 351 -21.17 -1.92 -21.23
CA LYS A 351 -20.58 -2.56 -22.41
C LYS A 351 -21.39 -3.74 -22.89
N LEU A 352 -21.87 -4.57 -21.99
CA LEU A 352 -22.75 -5.69 -22.32
C LEU A 352 -24.03 -5.21 -23.04
N GLN A 353 -24.71 -4.19 -22.51
CA GLN A 353 -25.90 -3.63 -23.15
C GLN A 353 -25.63 -3.04 -24.52
N GLU A 354 -24.49 -2.40 -24.72
CA GLU A 354 -24.04 -1.88 -26.01
C GLU A 354 -23.89 -3.01 -27.04
N TRP A 355 -23.19 -4.09 -26.66
CA TRP A 355 -22.96 -5.22 -27.56
C TRP A 355 -24.21 -6.05 -27.84
N GLU A 356 -25.10 -6.23 -26.89
CA GLU A 356 -26.41 -6.89 -27.11
C GLU A 356 -27.28 -6.10 -28.12
N LYS A 357 -27.25 -4.77 -28.07
CA LYS A 357 -27.95 -3.94 -29.08
C LYS A 357 -27.34 -4.10 -30.46
N LEU A 358 -26.00 -4.11 -30.57
CA LEU A 358 -25.29 -4.33 -31.82
C LEU A 358 -25.62 -5.72 -32.40
N SER A 359 -25.60 -6.76 -31.59
CA SER A 359 -25.95 -8.13 -32.01
C SER A 359 -27.36 -8.24 -32.57
N ASN A 360 -28.35 -7.56 -31.95
CA ASN A 360 -29.73 -7.54 -32.41
C ASN A 360 -29.97 -6.73 -33.70
N GLN A 361 -29.03 -5.83 -34.06
CA GLN A 361 -29.11 -5.05 -35.31
C GLN A 361 -28.51 -5.79 -36.51
N ILE A 362 -27.67 -6.79 -36.26
CA ILE A 362 -26.97 -7.58 -37.26
C ILE A 362 -27.81 -8.81 -37.66
N GLN A 363 -28.74 -9.26 -36.83
CA GLN A 363 -29.72 -10.30 -37.12
C GLN A 363 -30.91 -9.72 -37.88
#